data_b3892568d7fe0776b5ff8bb0c00c75c9
#
_entry.id   b3892568d7fe0776b5ff8bb0c00c75c9
#
_cell.length_a   1.000
_cell.length_b   1.000
_cell.length_c   1.000
_cell.angle_alpha   90.00
_cell.angle_beta   90.00
_cell.angle_gamma   90.00
#
_symmetry.space_group_name_H-M   'P 1'
#
loop_
_entity.id
_entity.type
_entity.pdbx_description
1 polymer ?
#
loop_
_entity_poly.entity_id
_entity_poly.type
_entity_poly.pdbx_seq_one_letter_code
_entity_poly.pdbx_strand_id
1 'polypeptide(L)'
;MAAFTNQATLSYNNLVTASNVVQGELVETLSAAKTPVKRNYQSDEVVTYAVSLVNAGATPFTGLTITDNLGAYAYNAQTLVPLTYVDGSATFFVNGALQTAPTVAAGAPLVISGVNVPAGGNAVLLYSARVNQFAPQGVGATIDNSASITGGGLTAPLTATAQIAAQAAPQLSLVKAINPPSVVENEPVTYTFTIQNTGTAATAADNIVISDTFNPILNITAVTLNGTALQPTTGYTYNAASGAFATTAGQITVPAATYARDAASSAWVVTPGTATLTVTGSM
;
A
#
# COMPACT_ATOMS: atom_id res chain seq x y z
N MET A 1 25.33 13.87 17.00
CA MET A 1 26.72 14.04 17.44
C MET A 1 26.78 13.71 18.92
N ALA A 2 27.62 12.76 19.31
CA ALA A 2 27.82 12.40 20.71
C ALA A 2 29.14 13.04 21.20
N ALA A 3 29.05 13.82 22.26
CA ALA A 3 30.25 14.40 22.90
C ALA A 3 30.92 13.35 23.81
N PHE A 4 32.23 13.30 23.82
CA PHE A 4 33.01 12.48 24.76
C PHE A 4 34.07 13.34 25.46
N THR A 5 34.45 12.92 26.66
CA THR A 5 35.49 13.57 27.45
C THR A 5 36.57 12.58 27.80
N ASN A 6 37.81 13.09 27.91
CA ASN A 6 38.97 12.30 28.37
C ASN A 6 39.80 13.11 29.34
N GLN A 7 40.33 12.46 30.39
CA GLN A 7 41.20 13.00 31.37
C GLN A 7 42.27 11.97 31.78
N ALA A 8 43.51 12.37 31.84
CA ALA A 8 44.62 11.53 32.29
C ALA A 8 44.99 11.81 33.76
N THR A 9 45.60 10.83 34.43
CA THR A 9 46.18 10.98 35.76
C THR A 9 47.67 10.68 35.71
N LEU A 10 48.43 11.46 36.46
CA LEU A 10 49.87 11.23 36.69
C LEU A 10 50.07 10.87 38.17
N SER A 11 50.75 9.75 38.40
CA SER A 11 51.15 9.33 39.75
C SER A 11 52.66 9.33 39.89
N TYR A 12 53.20 9.97 40.93
CA TYR A 12 54.63 9.99 41.27
C TYR A 12 54.79 10.15 42.78
N ASN A 13 55.75 9.47 43.40
CA ASN A 13 56.07 9.53 44.83
C ASN A 13 54.81 9.48 45.73
N ASN A 14 53.84 8.59 45.43
CA ASN A 14 52.55 8.45 46.10
C ASN A 14 51.62 9.68 45.98
N LEU A 15 51.93 10.64 45.09
CA LEU A 15 51.04 11.75 44.74
C LEU A 15 50.35 11.41 43.39
N VAL A 16 49.09 11.80 43.29
CA VAL A 16 48.29 11.69 42.06
C VAL A 16 47.80 13.07 41.67
N THR A 17 48.04 13.46 40.43
CA THR A 17 47.46 14.70 39.86
C THR A 17 46.72 14.35 38.55
N ALA A 18 45.67 15.08 38.27
CA ALA A 18 44.86 14.91 37.06
C ALA A 18 45.18 16.00 36.02
N SER A 19 45.14 15.66 34.76
CA SER A 19 45.20 16.64 33.67
C SER A 19 43.90 17.47 33.59
N ASN A 20 43.88 18.46 32.71
CA ASN A 20 42.62 19.05 32.25
C ASN A 20 41.78 18.00 31.56
N VAL A 21 40.46 18.19 31.57
CA VAL A 21 39.51 17.41 30.76
C VAL A 21 39.55 17.97 29.34
N VAL A 22 39.71 17.08 28.35
CA VAL A 22 39.54 17.41 26.94
C VAL A 22 38.20 16.87 26.45
N GLN A 23 37.56 17.59 25.52
CA GLN A 23 36.30 17.21 24.92
C GLN A 23 36.48 16.96 23.42
N GLY A 24 35.79 15.97 22.90
CA GLY A 24 35.69 15.67 21.48
C GLY A 24 34.27 15.39 21.08
N GLU A 25 33.99 15.42 19.79
CA GLU A 25 32.70 15.06 19.20
C GLU A 25 32.86 13.86 18.28
N LEU A 26 31.94 12.91 18.42
CA LEU A 26 31.80 11.83 17.47
C LEU A 26 30.79 12.28 16.38
N VAL A 27 31.29 12.49 15.17
CA VAL A 27 30.48 12.91 14.02
C VAL A 27 29.96 11.66 13.29
N GLU A 28 28.65 11.52 13.20
CA GLU A 28 28.03 10.50 12.36
C GLU A 28 28.16 10.92 10.89
N THR A 29 28.76 10.07 10.08
CA THR A 29 29.00 10.32 8.65
C THR A 29 28.07 9.51 7.73
N LEU A 30 27.39 8.49 8.26
CA LEU A 30 26.37 7.74 7.53
C LEU A 30 25.00 8.33 7.81
N SER A 31 24.25 8.60 6.75
CA SER A 31 22.83 8.96 6.80
C SER A 31 21.99 7.92 6.08
N ALA A 32 20.72 7.77 6.49
CA ALA A 32 19.78 6.83 5.91
C ALA A 32 18.46 7.53 5.63
N ALA A 33 17.85 7.20 4.48
CA ALA A 33 16.49 7.60 4.12
C ALA A 33 15.74 6.40 3.56
N LYS A 34 14.43 6.33 3.82
CA LYS A 34 13.53 5.32 3.26
C LYS A 34 12.38 6.01 2.56
N THR A 35 12.11 5.65 1.32
CA THR A 35 11.04 6.24 0.51
C THR A 35 10.25 5.17 -0.21
N PRO A 36 8.90 5.27 -0.26
CA PRO A 36 8.10 4.41 -1.10
C PRO A 36 8.09 4.99 -2.54
N VAL A 37 8.10 4.12 -3.54
CA VAL A 37 7.95 4.53 -4.95
C VAL A 37 6.53 5.05 -5.22
N LYS A 38 5.53 4.47 -4.55
CA LYS A 38 4.13 4.90 -4.57
C LYS A 38 3.67 5.20 -3.14
N ARG A 39 3.00 6.32 -2.94
CA ARG A 39 2.58 6.77 -1.59
C ARG A 39 1.22 6.28 -1.15
N ASN A 40 0.43 5.70 -2.04
CA ASN A 40 -0.88 5.13 -1.74
C ASN A 40 -0.87 3.62 -1.96
N TYR A 41 -1.69 2.89 -1.22
CA TYR A 41 -1.86 1.46 -1.35
C TYR A 41 -3.33 1.04 -1.41
N GLN A 42 -3.55 -0.11 -2.01
CA GLN A 42 -4.79 -0.89 -1.99
C GLN A 42 -4.51 -2.28 -1.40
N SER A 43 -5.57 -3.01 -1.04
CA SER A 43 -5.44 -4.41 -0.62
C SER A 43 -4.76 -5.24 -1.72
N ASP A 44 -3.85 -6.13 -1.31
CA ASP A 44 -3.10 -7.05 -2.17
C ASP A 44 -2.14 -6.39 -3.19
N GLU A 45 -1.97 -5.07 -3.12
CA GLU A 45 -1.05 -4.33 -3.99
C GLU A 45 0.40 -4.52 -3.56
N VAL A 46 1.33 -4.46 -4.52
CA VAL A 46 2.77 -4.47 -4.27
C VAL A 46 3.30 -3.04 -4.21
N VAL A 47 3.97 -2.70 -3.12
CA VAL A 47 4.66 -1.42 -2.92
C VAL A 47 6.17 -1.65 -2.90
N THR A 48 6.90 -0.86 -3.65
CA THR A 48 8.38 -0.88 -3.67
C THR A 48 8.92 0.23 -2.79
N TYR A 49 9.89 -0.11 -1.94
CA TYR A 49 10.64 0.82 -1.10
C TYR A 49 12.07 0.96 -1.56
N ALA A 50 12.61 2.17 -1.43
CA ALA A 50 14.02 2.47 -1.58
C ALA A 50 14.59 2.87 -0.22
N VAL A 51 15.65 2.18 0.23
CA VAL A 51 16.47 2.57 1.38
C VAL A 51 17.79 3.11 0.83
N SER A 52 18.01 4.40 0.99
CA SER A 52 19.23 5.10 0.57
C SER A 52 20.15 5.31 1.76
N LEU A 53 21.41 4.94 1.61
CA LEU A 53 22.49 5.17 2.57
C LEU A 53 23.54 6.09 1.92
N VAL A 54 23.94 7.15 2.60
CA VAL A 54 24.97 8.08 2.11
C VAL A 54 26.05 8.20 3.17
N ASN A 55 27.28 7.89 2.79
CA ASN A 55 28.47 8.01 3.63
C ASN A 55 29.28 9.24 3.23
N ALA A 56 29.24 10.30 4.03
CA ALA A 56 30.03 11.52 3.84
C ALA A 56 31.45 11.42 4.42
N GLY A 57 31.79 10.30 5.09
CA GLY A 57 33.09 10.09 5.73
C GLY A 57 34.14 9.48 4.80
N ALA A 58 35.39 9.50 5.26
CA ALA A 58 36.54 8.95 4.56
C ALA A 58 36.74 7.43 4.81
N THR A 59 35.92 6.80 5.66
CA THR A 59 36.01 5.39 6.00
C THR A 59 34.75 4.67 5.48
N PRO A 60 34.91 3.50 4.81
CA PRO A 60 33.73 2.74 4.36
C PRO A 60 33.00 2.07 5.52
N PHE A 61 31.68 1.91 5.40
CA PHE A 61 30.90 1.02 6.26
C PHE A 61 30.72 -0.32 5.57
N THR A 62 31.08 -1.42 6.25
CA THR A 62 31.01 -2.78 5.71
C THR A 62 30.23 -3.69 6.62
N GLY A 63 29.41 -4.57 6.04
CA GLY A 63 28.60 -5.52 6.80
C GLY A 63 27.46 -4.89 7.59
N LEU A 64 26.88 -3.80 7.10
CA LEU A 64 25.67 -3.24 7.68
C LEU A 64 24.50 -4.21 7.56
N THR A 65 23.60 -4.18 8.54
CA THR A 65 22.35 -4.92 8.57
C THR A 65 21.19 -3.95 8.61
N ILE A 66 20.23 -4.10 7.70
CA ILE A 66 18.98 -3.36 7.65
C ILE A 66 17.89 -4.29 8.18
N THR A 67 17.23 -3.90 9.26
CA THR A 67 16.08 -4.61 9.85
C THR A 67 14.84 -3.76 9.64
N ASP A 68 13.92 -4.26 8.83
CA ASP A 68 12.69 -3.57 8.43
C ASP A 68 11.49 -4.18 9.15
N ASN A 69 10.68 -3.36 9.81
CA ASN A 69 9.53 -3.83 10.57
C ASN A 69 8.31 -4.18 9.70
N LEU A 70 8.36 -3.93 8.39
CA LEU A 70 7.27 -4.15 7.44
C LEU A 70 5.94 -3.51 7.88
N GLY A 71 6.05 -2.35 8.52
CA GLY A 71 4.89 -1.59 9.00
C GLY A 71 4.23 -2.19 10.24
N ALA A 72 4.92 -3.06 10.99
CA ALA A 72 4.40 -3.71 12.18
C ALA A 72 3.82 -2.71 13.18
N TYR A 73 2.65 -3.01 13.73
CA TYR A 73 1.94 -2.19 14.72
C TYR A 73 1.26 -3.05 15.78
N ALA A 74 1.05 -2.46 16.97
CA ALA A 74 0.36 -3.13 18.06
C ALA A 74 -1.16 -3.09 17.85
N TYR A 75 -1.82 -4.22 18.06
CA TYR A 75 -3.27 -4.35 18.09
C TYR A 75 -3.68 -5.34 19.19
N ASN A 76 -4.42 -4.87 20.20
CA ASN A 76 -4.66 -5.62 21.42
C ASN A 76 -3.33 -6.14 22.01
N ALA A 77 -3.22 -7.42 22.32
CA ALA A 77 -1.99 -8.04 22.83
C ALA A 77 -1.09 -8.65 21.73
N GLN A 78 -1.31 -8.29 20.45
CA GLN A 78 -0.62 -8.86 19.30
C GLN A 78 0.15 -7.79 18.52
N THR A 79 1.17 -8.20 17.77
CA THR A 79 1.80 -7.37 16.74
C THR A 79 1.30 -7.85 15.38
N LEU A 80 0.65 -6.97 14.64
CA LEU A 80 0.19 -7.24 13.28
C LEU A 80 1.17 -6.60 12.29
N VAL A 81 1.45 -7.31 11.18
CA VAL A 81 2.39 -6.89 10.15
C VAL A 81 1.64 -6.74 8.84
N PRO A 82 1.39 -5.51 8.36
CA PRO A 82 0.55 -5.22 7.19
C PRO A 82 1.22 -5.48 5.85
N LEU A 83 2.55 -5.67 5.83
CA LEU A 83 3.33 -5.88 4.61
C LEU A 83 4.03 -7.24 4.66
N THR A 84 4.06 -7.92 3.52
CA THR A 84 4.78 -9.18 3.34
C THR A 84 5.84 -8.98 2.26
N TYR A 85 7.10 -9.27 2.57
CA TYR A 85 8.19 -9.17 1.59
C TYR A 85 7.91 -10.04 0.35
N VAL A 86 8.21 -9.51 -0.82
CA VAL A 86 8.15 -10.25 -2.08
C VAL A 86 9.52 -10.88 -2.35
N ASP A 87 9.60 -12.19 -2.28
CA ASP A 87 10.85 -12.92 -2.44
C ASP A 87 11.56 -12.61 -3.76
N GLY A 88 12.88 -12.45 -3.69
CA GLY A 88 13.72 -12.14 -4.84
C GLY A 88 13.61 -10.70 -5.37
N SER A 89 12.81 -9.83 -4.73
CA SER A 89 12.63 -8.44 -5.17
C SER A 89 13.76 -7.49 -4.77
N ALA A 90 14.68 -7.93 -3.91
CA ALA A 90 15.77 -7.08 -3.44
C ALA A 90 16.80 -6.82 -4.55
N THR A 91 17.06 -5.54 -4.81
CA THR A 91 18.06 -5.07 -5.79
C THR A 91 18.95 -4.04 -5.13
N PHE A 92 20.27 -4.15 -5.32
CA PHE A 92 21.24 -3.36 -4.61
C PHE A 92 22.16 -2.60 -5.56
N PHE A 93 22.36 -1.32 -5.29
CA PHE A 93 23.20 -0.42 -6.06
C PHE A 93 24.23 0.25 -5.15
N VAL A 94 25.45 0.41 -5.64
CA VAL A 94 26.51 1.20 -4.99
C VAL A 94 27.02 2.22 -6.00
N ASN A 95 27.00 3.50 -5.63
CA ASN A 95 27.36 4.63 -6.51
C ASN A 95 26.67 4.54 -7.89
N GLY A 96 25.40 4.15 -7.92
CA GLY A 96 24.61 3.98 -9.13
C GLY A 96 24.84 2.70 -9.92
N ALA A 97 25.86 1.90 -9.59
CA ALA A 97 26.14 0.61 -10.24
C ALA A 97 25.41 -0.53 -9.55
N LEU A 98 24.75 -1.39 -10.33
CA LEU A 98 24.10 -2.60 -9.83
C LEU A 98 25.14 -3.55 -9.23
N GLN A 99 24.84 -4.10 -8.07
CA GLN A 99 25.65 -5.07 -7.34
C GLN A 99 24.88 -6.37 -7.12
N THR A 100 25.60 -7.41 -6.70
CA THR A 100 24.97 -8.62 -6.17
C THR A 100 24.06 -8.25 -4.99
N ALA A 101 22.85 -8.77 -4.98
CA ALA A 101 21.91 -8.51 -3.89
C ALA A 101 22.50 -9.02 -2.55
N PRO A 102 22.34 -8.26 -1.46
CA PRO A 102 22.73 -8.69 -0.12
C PRO A 102 21.89 -9.88 0.35
N THR A 103 22.33 -10.54 1.41
CA THR A 103 21.60 -11.67 1.99
C THR A 103 20.30 -11.21 2.60
N VAL A 104 19.19 -11.80 2.18
CA VAL A 104 17.85 -11.49 2.66
C VAL A 104 17.31 -12.66 3.47
N ALA A 105 16.98 -12.41 4.74
CA ALA A 105 16.16 -13.30 5.57
C ALA A 105 14.73 -12.77 5.56
N ALA A 106 13.88 -13.40 4.74
CA ALA A 106 12.47 -13.06 4.66
C ALA A 106 11.76 -13.41 5.96
N GLY A 107 10.91 -12.50 6.43
CA GLY A 107 10.17 -12.66 7.68
C GLY A 107 9.62 -11.32 8.18
N ALA A 108 9.13 -11.32 9.39
CA ALA A 108 8.71 -10.13 10.11
C ALA A 108 9.42 -10.09 11.48
N PRO A 109 10.48 -9.27 11.60
CA PRO A 109 10.97 -8.29 10.64
C PRO A 109 11.71 -8.90 9.44
N LEU A 110 11.79 -8.14 8.33
CA LEU A 110 12.65 -8.43 7.21
C LEU A 110 14.09 -8.02 7.56
N VAL A 111 15.05 -8.94 7.41
CA VAL A 111 16.46 -8.67 7.72
C VAL A 111 17.30 -8.79 6.44
N ILE A 112 18.06 -7.74 6.13
CA ILE A 112 18.94 -7.66 4.96
C ILE A 112 20.35 -7.35 5.47
N SER A 113 21.29 -8.28 5.26
CA SER A 113 22.65 -8.21 5.81
C SER A 113 23.72 -8.21 4.72
N GLY A 114 24.92 -7.71 5.08
CA GLY A 114 26.05 -7.62 4.15
C GLY A 114 26.00 -6.36 3.27
N VAL A 115 25.30 -5.32 3.69
CA VAL A 115 25.24 -4.05 2.98
C VAL A 115 26.53 -3.26 3.20
N ASN A 116 27.15 -2.79 2.11
CA ASN A 116 28.39 -2.02 2.16
C ASN A 116 28.19 -0.65 1.52
N VAL A 117 28.77 0.39 2.15
CA VAL A 117 28.72 1.76 1.66
C VAL A 117 30.15 2.31 1.61
N PRO A 118 30.70 2.62 0.43
CA PRO A 118 32.08 3.11 0.31
C PRO A 118 32.27 4.48 0.97
N ALA A 119 33.51 4.83 1.25
CA ALA A 119 33.88 6.15 1.72
C ALA A 119 33.48 7.22 0.68
N GLY A 120 32.86 8.31 1.12
CA GLY A 120 32.40 9.39 0.24
C GLY A 120 31.35 8.95 -0.80
N GLY A 121 30.70 7.78 -0.61
CA GLY A 121 29.81 7.18 -1.56
C GLY A 121 28.39 6.93 -1.05
N ASN A 122 27.61 6.21 -1.82
CA ASN A 122 26.24 5.86 -1.47
C ASN A 122 25.90 4.43 -1.83
N ALA A 123 24.84 3.91 -1.19
CA ALA A 123 24.21 2.64 -1.54
C ALA A 123 22.69 2.82 -1.54
N VAL A 124 22.01 2.12 -2.45
CA VAL A 124 20.56 2.09 -2.55
C VAL A 124 20.09 0.65 -2.61
N LEU A 125 19.24 0.29 -1.67
CA LEU A 125 18.54 -0.99 -1.64
C LEU A 125 17.09 -0.76 -2.07
N LEU A 126 16.65 -1.44 -3.12
CA LEU A 126 15.24 -1.53 -3.50
C LEU A 126 14.70 -2.88 -3.06
N TYR A 127 13.48 -2.92 -2.54
CA TYR A 127 12.75 -4.17 -2.31
C TYR A 127 11.26 -3.90 -2.39
N SER A 128 10.49 -4.95 -2.66
CA SER A 128 9.03 -4.88 -2.78
C SER A 128 8.35 -5.64 -1.64
N ALA A 129 7.22 -5.13 -1.19
CA ALA A 129 6.37 -5.77 -0.20
C ALA A 129 4.90 -5.70 -0.65
N ARG A 130 4.17 -6.81 -0.44
CA ARG A 130 2.75 -6.92 -0.72
C ARG A 130 1.95 -6.48 0.49
N VAL A 131 0.95 -5.65 0.26
CA VAL A 131 -0.06 -5.26 1.25
C VAL A 131 -0.95 -6.46 1.54
N ASN A 132 -1.09 -6.84 2.81
CA ASN A 132 -1.84 -8.01 3.22
C ASN A 132 -3.09 -7.65 4.04
N GLN A 133 -3.83 -8.66 4.53
CA GLN A 133 -5.09 -8.50 5.27
C GLN A 133 -4.99 -7.73 6.59
N PHE A 134 -3.79 -7.45 7.08
CA PHE A 134 -3.60 -6.66 8.30
C PHE A 134 -3.37 -5.17 8.02
N ALA A 135 -3.25 -4.78 6.75
CA ALA A 135 -3.10 -3.38 6.38
C ALA A 135 -4.33 -2.56 6.78
N PRO A 136 -4.17 -1.44 7.50
CA PRO A 136 -5.27 -0.56 7.85
C PRO A 136 -6.06 -0.12 6.62
N GLN A 137 -7.39 -0.04 6.76
CA GLN A 137 -8.31 0.25 5.66
C GLN A 137 -9.09 1.54 5.93
N GLY A 138 -9.58 2.15 4.86
CA GLY A 138 -10.40 3.36 4.93
C GLY A 138 -9.63 4.67 4.78
N VAL A 139 -10.38 5.76 4.69
CA VAL A 139 -9.81 7.11 4.48
C VAL A 139 -8.94 7.52 5.67
N GLY A 140 -7.72 7.97 5.41
CA GLY A 140 -6.77 8.39 6.42
C GLY A 140 -5.99 7.25 7.10
N ALA A 141 -6.25 5.99 6.75
CA ALA A 141 -5.46 4.87 7.24
C ALA A 141 -4.05 4.89 6.63
N THR A 142 -3.02 4.60 7.44
CA THR A 142 -1.62 4.62 7.03
C THR A 142 -0.89 3.36 7.46
N ILE A 143 0.21 3.07 6.74
CA ILE A 143 1.23 2.11 7.13
C ILE A 143 2.53 2.88 7.35
N ASP A 144 3.04 2.87 8.59
CA ASP A 144 4.33 3.45 8.97
C ASP A 144 5.39 2.36 8.95
N ASN A 145 6.21 2.34 7.90
CA ASN A 145 7.23 1.33 7.70
C ASN A 145 8.61 1.86 8.07
N SER A 146 9.26 1.25 9.07
CA SER A 146 10.53 1.67 9.66
C SER A 146 11.63 0.64 9.41
N ALA A 147 12.80 1.12 9.01
CA ALA A 147 14.03 0.34 8.88
C ALA A 147 15.07 0.83 9.88
N SER A 148 15.66 -0.10 10.63
CA SER A 148 16.81 0.14 11.52
C SER A 148 18.08 -0.38 10.86
N ILE A 149 19.11 0.46 10.77
CA ILE A 149 20.41 0.12 10.21
C ILE A 149 21.42 0.00 11.35
N THR A 150 22.09 -1.16 11.43
CA THR A 150 23.04 -1.51 12.50
C THR A 150 24.31 -2.14 11.95
N GLY A 151 25.33 -2.29 12.80
CA GLY A 151 26.60 -2.93 12.41
C GLY A 151 27.55 -1.99 11.65
N GLY A 152 28.50 -2.54 10.94
CA GLY A 152 29.42 -1.81 10.07
C GLY A 152 30.28 -0.74 10.76
N GLY A 153 30.41 -0.77 12.09
CA GLY A 153 31.12 0.24 12.87
C GLY A 153 30.25 1.42 13.32
N LEU A 154 28.93 1.36 13.11
CA LEU A 154 28.00 2.34 13.69
C LEU A 154 28.01 2.25 15.23
N THR A 155 28.03 3.39 15.89
CA THR A 155 27.99 3.49 17.36
C THR A 155 26.58 3.44 17.92
N ALA A 156 25.59 3.80 17.10
CA ALA A 156 24.18 3.72 17.40
C ALA A 156 23.38 3.33 16.12
N PRO A 157 22.23 2.67 16.27
CA PRO A 157 21.36 2.38 15.13
C PRO A 157 20.89 3.67 14.43
N LEU A 158 20.91 3.67 13.09
CA LEU A 158 20.20 4.68 12.30
C LEU A 158 18.80 4.19 11.99
N THR A 159 17.83 5.09 11.99
CA THR A 159 16.43 4.76 11.64
C THR A 159 16.00 5.57 10.43
N ALA A 160 15.39 4.90 9.47
CA ALA A 160 14.76 5.51 8.31
C ALA A 160 13.30 5.04 8.21
N THR A 161 12.37 5.97 8.03
CA THR A 161 10.93 5.71 8.04
C THR A 161 10.28 6.15 6.73
N ALA A 162 9.23 5.43 6.33
CA ALA A 162 8.39 5.75 5.20
C ALA A 162 6.94 5.50 5.55
N GLN A 163 6.05 6.40 5.16
CA GLN A 163 4.61 6.25 5.33
C GLN A 163 3.93 6.12 3.97
N ILE A 164 2.97 5.21 3.88
CA ILE A 164 2.02 5.09 2.77
C ILE A 164 0.60 5.15 3.32
N ALA A 165 -0.34 5.69 2.53
CA ALA A 165 -1.74 5.87 2.93
C ALA A 165 -2.66 4.95 2.10
N ALA A 166 -3.77 4.51 2.69
CA ALA A 166 -4.81 3.83 1.94
C ALA A 166 -5.36 4.77 0.86
N GLN A 167 -5.61 4.24 -0.33
CA GLN A 167 -6.12 5.03 -1.45
C GLN A 167 -7.53 5.52 -1.16
N ALA A 168 -7.73 6.84 -1.20
CA ALA A 168 -9.02 7.49 -0.98
C ALA A 168 -9.72 7.76 -2.32
N ALA A 169 -10.22 6.69 -2.98
CA ALA A 169 -10.97 6.77 -4.23
C ALA A 169 -12.00 5.64 -4.31
N PRO A 170 -13.10 5.78 -5.09
CA PRO A 170 -13.98 4.67 -5.40
C PRO A 170 -13.21 3.53 -6.10
N GLN A 171 -13.54 2.29 -5.75
CA GLN A 171 -12.97 1.07 -6.34
C GLN A 171 -14.11 0.18 -6.77
N LEU A 172 -14.52 0.33 -8.03
CA LEU A 172 -15.73 -0.28 -8.55
C LEU A 172 -15.43 -1.57 -9.32
N SER A 173 -16.30 -2.57 -9.13
CA SER A 173 -16.40 -3.75 -9.96
C SER A 173 -17.84 -3.96 -10.39
N LEU A 174 -18.05 -4.68 -11.50
CA LEU A 174 -19.37 -4.94 -12.09
C LEU A 174 -19.58 -6.42 -12.30
N VAL A 175 -20.73 -6.91 -11.84
CA VAL A 175 -21.20 -8.29 -12.11
C VAL A 175 -22.53 -8.21 -12.82
N LYS A 176 -22.70 -8.99 -13.90
CA LYS A 176 -23.95 -9.13 -14.67
C LYS A 176 -24.56 -10.50 -14.44
N ALA A 177 -25.85 -10.54 -14.19
CA ALA A 177 -26.64 -11.76 -14.06
C ALA A 177 -27.88 -11.67 -14.94
N ILE A 178 -28.47 -12.83 -15.28
CA ILE A 178 -29.73 -12.96 -16.04
C ILE A 178 -30.69 -13.88 -15.27
N ASN A 179 -31.97 -13.51 -15.26
CA ASN A 179 -33.03 -14.35 -14.68
C ASN A 179 -34.34 -14.20 -15.45
N PRO A 180 -34.99 -15.31 -15.89
CA PRO A 180 -34.47 -16.68 -15.87
C PRO A 180 -33.31 -16.86 -16.88
N PRO A 181 -32.45 -17.89 -16.71
CA PRO A 181 -31.34 -18.13 -17.63
C PRO A 181 -31.77 -18.74 -18.98
N SER A 182 -33.04 -19.23 -19.07
CA SER A 182 -33.67 -19.73 -20.29
C SER A 182 -35.05 -19.14 -20.37
N VAL A 183 -35.40 -18.57 -21.53
CA VAL A 183 -36.69 -17.94 -21.80
C VAL A 183 -37.22 -18.47 -23.11
N VAL A 184 -38.55 -18.51 -23.24
CA VAL A 184 -39.22 -18.65 -24.51
C VAL A 184 -39.53 -17.29 -25.12
N GLU A 185 -39.81 -17.26 -26.40
CA GLU A 185 -40.10 -16.02 -27.13
C GLU A 185 -41.25 -15.23 -26.45
N ASN A 186 -41.05 -13.92 -26.32
CA ASN A 186 -41.95 -12.95 -25.64
C ASN A 186 -42.11 -13.10 -24.11
N GLU A 187 -41.42 -14.05 -23.48
CA GLU A 187 -41.41 -14.12 -22.01
C GLU A 187 -40.46 -13.11 -21.40
N PRO A 188 -40.75 -12.61 -20.17
CA PRO A 188 -39.93 -11.61 -19.52
C PRO A 188 -38.59 -12.18 -19.07
N VAL A 189 -37.55 -11.38 -19.29
CA VAL A 189 -36.19 -11.64 -18.78
C VAL A 189 -35.69 -10.38 -18.07
N THR A 190 -34.93 -10.58 -16.97
CA THR A 190 -34.32 -9.48 -16.24
C THR A 190 -32.81 -9.66 -16.21
N TYR A 191 -32.10 -8.66 -16.70
CA TYR A 191 -30.67 -8.51 -16.52
C TYR A 191 -30.42 -7.67 -15.26
N THR A 192 -29.57 -8.18 -14.39
CA THR A 192 -29.15 -7.49 -13.15
C THR A 192 -27.67 -7.14 -13.23
N PHE A 193 -27.34 -5.88 -13.09
CA PHE A 193 -25.99 -5.35 -13.01
C PHE A 193 -25.73 -4.93 -11.57
N THR A 194 -24.87 -5.65 -10.87
CA THR A 194 -24.49 -5.34 -9.51
C THR A 194 -23.14 -4.63 -9.53
N ILE A 195 -23.10 -3.37 -9.10
CA ILE A 195 -21.88 -2.60 -8.89
C ILE A 195 -21.48 -2.81 -7.45
N GLN A 196 -20.22 -3.20 -7.22
CA GLN A 196 -19.61 -3.28 -5.90
C GLN A 196 -18.52 -2.22 -5.77
N ASN A 197 -18.45 -1.58 -4.62
CA ASN A 197 -17.45 -0.57 -4.31
C ASN A 197 -16.67 -0.97 -3.05
N THR A 198 -15.36 -1.19 -3.18
CA THR A 198 -14.46 -1.50 -2.08
C THR A 198 -13.66 -0.29 -1.60
N GLY A 199 -13.93 0.92 -2.12
CA GLY A 199 -13.29 2.18 -1.77
C GLY A 199 -14.23 3.20 -1.13
N THR A 200 -13.93 4.48 -1.38
CA THR A 200 -14.80 5.61 -0.95
C THR A 200 -16.10 5.65 -1.75
N ALA A 201 -17.09 6.41 -1.27
CA ALA A 201 -18.34 6.55 -2.00
C ALA A 201 -18.12 7.09 -3.42
N ALA A 202 -18.76 6.46 -4.39
CA ALA A 202 -18.85 6.99 -5.74
C ALA A 202 -20.13 7.87 -5.84
N THR A 203 -19.95 9.08 -6.34
CA THR A 203 -20.95 10.14 -6.41
C THR A 203 -21.35 10.41 -7.86
N ALA A 204 -22.34 11.28 -8.06
CA ALA A 204 -22.74 11.73 -9.40
C ALA A 204 -21.58 12.36 -10.20
N ALA A 205 -20.60 12.97 -9.51
CA ALA A 205 -19.43 13.60 -10.14
C ALA A 205 -18.45 12.59 -10.76
N ASP A 206 -18.52 11.32 -10.35
CA ASP A 206 -17.69 10.24 -10.92
C ASP A 206 -18.19 9.77 -12.28
N ASN A 207 -19.39 10.26 -12.72
CA ASN A 207 -19.94 10.03 -14.05
C ASN A 207 -20.00 8.55 -14.47
N ILE A 208 -20.43 7.68 -13.55
CA ILE A 208 -20.51 6.24 -13.81
C ILE A 208 -21.57 5.97 -14.90
N VAL A 209 -21.18 5.19 -15.90
CA VAL A 209 -22.03 4.72 -16.99
C VAL A 209 -21.94 3.21 -17.11
N ILE A 210 -23.08 2.52 -17.12
CA ILE A 210 -23.17 1.11 -17.52
C ILE A 210 -23.61 1.08 -18.96
N SER A 211 -22.83 0.42 -19.83
CA SER A 211 -23.15 0.19 -21.23
C SER A 211 -23.28 -1.31 -21.50
N ASP A 212 -24.23 -1.68 -22.33
CA ASP A 212 -24.44 -3.05 -22.79
C ASP A 212 -24.99 -3.06 -24.23
N THR A 213 -24.89 -4.21 -24.89
CA THR A 213 -25.57 -4.44 -26.18
C THR A 213 -26.34 -5.75 -26.07
N PHE A 214 -27.65 -5.65 -25.97
CA PHE A 214 -28.50 -6.84 -25.86
C PHE A 214 -28.61 -7.56 -27.21
N ASN A 215 -28.20 -8.83 -27.19
CA ASN A 215 -28.34 -9.72 -28.36
C ASN A 215 -28.80 -11.09 -27.85
N PRO A 216 -30.04 -11.54 -28.21
CA PRO A 216 -31.04 -10.85 -29.05
C PRO A 216 -31.44 -9.47 -28.53
N ILE A 217 -31.97 -8.63 -29.42
CA ILE A 217 -32.51 -7.30 -29.11
C ILE A 217 -33.64 -7.43 -28.08
N LEU A 218 -33.55 -6.68 -27.00
CA LEU A 218 -34.48 -6.72 -25.90
C LEU A 218 -35.56 -5.65 -26.09
N ASN A 219 -36.86 -6.04 -26.03
CA ASN A 219 -37.98 -5.11 -25.91
C ASN A 219 -38.06 -4.67 -24.44
N ILE A 220 -37.39 -3.58 -24.07
CA ILE A 220 -37.27 -3.13 -22.69
C ILE A 220 -38.63 -2.64 -22.17
N THR A 221 -39.08 -3.19 -21.05
CA THR A 221 -40.32 -2.82 -20.36
C THR A 221 -40.05 -2.01 -19.06
N ALA A 222 -38.92 -2.23 -18.41
CA ALA A 222 -38.55 -1.49 -17.21
C ALA A 222 -37.02 -1.41 -17.05
N VAL A 223 -36.55 -0.27 -16.51
CA VAL A 223 -35.19 -0.07 -16.04
C VAL A 223 -35.26 0.53 -14.65
N THR A 224 -34.60 -0.10 -13.67
CA THR A 224 -34.55 0.45 -12.30
C THR A 224 -33.13 0.55 -11.77
N LEU A 225 -32.85 1.56 -10.96
CA LEU A 225 -31.62 1.71 -10.18
C LEU A 225 -31.97 1.68 -8.69
N ASN A 226 -31.44 0.69 -7.96
CA ASN A 226 -31.79 0.45 -6.55
C ASN A 226 -33.30 0.40 -6.30
N GLY A 227 -34.05 -0.21 -7.23
CA GLY A 227 -35.51 -0.31 -7.19
C GLY A 227 -36.27 0.93 -7.66
N THR A 228 -35.61 2.04 -7.93
CA THR A 228 -36.24 3.27 -8.46
C THR A 228 -36.21 3.25 -9.99
N ALA A 229 -37.37 3.50 -10.62
CA ALA A 229 -37.49 3.52 -12.07
C ALA A 229 -36.65 4.64 -12.71
N LEU A 230 -35.84 4.28 -13.69
CA LEU A 230 -35.15 5.23 -14.57
C LEU A 230 -36.02 5.53 -15.79
N GLN A 231 -36.07 6.80 -16.18
CA GLN A 231 -36.83 7.24 -17.33
C GLN A 231 -35.97 7.17 -18.63
N PRO A 232 -36.56 6.77 -19.75
CA PRO A 232 -35.88 6.87 -21.05
C PRO A 232 -35.42 8.31 -21.31
N THR A 233 -34.31 8.47 -22.00
CA THR A 233 -33.64 9.73 -22.40
C THR A 233 -32.99 10.51 -21.27
N THR A 234 -33.54 10.51 -20.06
CA THR A 234 -32.95 11.23 -18.90
C THR A 234 -32.15 10.28 -18.00
N GLY A 235 -32.58 9.06 -17.79
CA GLY A 235 -31.92 8.07 -16.95
C GLY A 235 -31.08 7.06 -17.74
N TYR A 236 -31.49 6.76 -18.97
CA TYR A 236 -30.78 5.87 -19.87
C TYR A 236 -31.13 6.14 -21.33
N THR A 237 -30.33 5.64 -22.25
CA THR A 237 -30.60 5.57 -23.69
C THR A 237 -30.65 4.12 -24.15
N TYR A 238 -31.53 3.82 -25.11
CA TYR A 238 -31.62 2.53 -25.74
C TYR A 238 -31.94 2.67 -27.24
N ASN A 239 -31.16 1.97 -28.06
CA ASN A 239 -31.38 1.89 -29.49
C ASN A 239 -32.00 0.52 -29.82
N ALA A 240 -33.29 0.48 -30.06
CA ALA A 240 -34.04 -0.77 -30.39
C ALA A 240 -33.63 -1.41 -31.71
N ALA A 241 -32.89 -0.72 -32.60
CA ALA A 241 -32.41 -1.34 -33.85
C ALA A 241 -31.08 -2.09 -33.67
N SER A 242 -30.27 -1.67 -32.69
CA SER A 242 -28.95 -2.26 -32.44
C SER A 242 -28.83 -2.99 -31.12
N GLY A 243 -29.81 -2.87 -30.21
CA GLY A 243 -29.73 -3.39 -28.84
C GLY A 243 -28.80 -2.58 -27.91
N ALA A 244 -28.23 -1.48 -28.36
CA ALA A 244 -27.30 -0.69 -27.57
C ALA A 244 -28.00 0.06 -26.44
N PHE A 245 -27.55 -0.17 -25.22
CA PHE A 245 -28.04 0.41 -23.97
C PHE A 245 -26.94 1.17 -23.26
N ALA A 246 -27.23 2.31 -22.66
CA ALA A 246 -26.34 3.02 -21.75
C ALA A 246 -27.12 3.83 -20.73
N THR A 247 -26.68 3.81 -19.46
CA THR A 247 -27.19 4.74 -18.45
C THR A 247 -26.64 6.16 -18.71
N THR A 248 -27.39 7.18 -18.29
CA THR A 248 -26.90 8.56 -18.34
C THR A 248 -25.86 8.79 -17.25
N ALA A 249 -24.77 9.49 -17.57
CA ALA A 249 -23.74 9.87 -16.61
C ALA A 249 -24.34 10.67 -15.42
N GLY A 250 -23.78 10.47 -14.22
CA GLY A 250 -24.24 11.14 -13.00
C GLY A 250 -25.48 10.54 -12.34
N GLN A 251 -26.10 9.51 -12.92
CA GLN A 251 -27.26 8.83 -12.33
C GLN A 251 -26.87 7.82 -11.25
N ILE A 252 -25.74 7.14 -11.42
CA ILE A 252 -25.32 6.06 -10.55
C ILE A 252 -24.45 6.61 -9.43
N THR A 253 -24.86 6.35 -8.18
CA THR A 253 -24.05 6.54 -6.99
C THR A 253 -23.90 5.21 -6.29
N VAL A 254 -22.71 4.94 -5.71
CA VAL A 254 -22.45 3.71 -4.99
C VAL A 254 -21.88 4.04 -3.61
N PRO A 255 -22.48 3.54 -2.51
CA PRO A 255 -21.98 3.79 -1.17
C PRO A 255 -20.52 3.39 -1.01
N ALA A 256 -19.84 4.00 -0.03
CA ALA A 256 -18.50 3.56 0.38
C ALA A 256 -18.55 2.14 0.94
N ALA A 257 -17.44 1.43 0.86
CA ALA A 257 -17.22 0.23 1.64
C ALA A 257 -17.21 0.52 3.13
N THR A 258 -17.57 -0.48 3.93
CA THR A 258 -17.34 -0.50 5.37
C THR A 258 -16.26 -1.49 5.73
N TYR A 259 -15.50 -1.19 6.78
CA TYR A 259 -14.36 -1.99 7.21
C TYR A 259 -14.54 -2.38 8.67
N ALA A 260 -14.37 -3.65 8.97
CA ALA A 260 -14.39 -4.19 10.34
C ALA A 260 -13.20 -5.13 10.54
N ARG A 261 -12.83 -5.37 11.79
CA ARG A 261 -11.86 -6.40 12.11
C ARG A 261 -12.57 -7.71 12.43
N ASP A 262 -12.09 -8.79 11.83
CA ASP A 262 -12.49 -10.14 12.22
C ASP A 262 -11.97 -10.44 13.63
N ALA A 263 -12.85 -10.90 14.52
CA ALA A 263 -12.53 -11.09 15.93
C ALA A 263 -11.54 -12.24 16.19
N ALA A 264 -11.49 -13.24 15.31
CA ALA A 264 -10.64 -14.41 15.47
C ALA A 264 -9.25 -14.22 14.86
N SER A 265 -9.19 -13.67 13.65
CA SER A 265 -7.94 -13.50 12.88
C SER A 265 -7.31 -12.11 13.02
N SER A 266 -8.05 -11.12 13.53
CA SER A 266 -7.67 -9.70 13.54
C SER A 266 -7.45 -9.10 12.14
N ALA A 267 -7.78 -9.82 11.07
CA ALA A 267 -7.73 -9.35 9.70
C ALA A 267 -8.82 -8.30 9.41
N TRP A 268 -8.57 -7.42 8.47
CA TRP A 268 -9.61 -6.52 7.98
C TRP A 268 -10.58 -7.25 7.05
N VAL A 269 -11.87 -7.08 7.31
CA VAL A 269 -12.97 -7.55 6.47
C VAL A 269 -13.61 -6.34 5.81
N VAL A 270 -13.70 -6.38 4.49
CA VAL A 270 -14.30 -5.33 3.67
C VAL A 270 -15.70 -5.76 3.30
N THR A 271 -16.71 -4.95 3.64
CA THR A 271 -18.07 -5.11 3.13
C THR A 271 -18.27 -4.04 2.05
N PRO A 272 -18.37 -4.44 0.77
CA PRO A 272 -18.54 -3.49 -0.32
C PRO A 272 -19.84 -2.70 -0.21
N GLY A 273 -19.79 -1.42 -0.55
CA GLY A 273 -20.98 -0.67 -0.92
C GLY A 273 -21.55 -1.21 -2.24
N THR A 274 -22.87 -1.23 -2.41
CA THR A 274 -23.49 -1.79 -3.60
C THR A 274 -24.52 -0.88 -4.24
N ALA A 275 -24.64 -0.92 -5.56
CA ALA A 275 -25.76 -0.40 -6.32
C ALA A 275 -26.19 -1.44 -7.37
N THR A 276 -27.49 -1.52 -7.62
CA THR A 276 -28.05 -2.52 -8.53
C THR A 276 -28.87 -1.84 -9.61
N LEU A 277 -28.49 -2.04 -10.87
CA LEU A 277 -29.30 -1.70 -12.04
C LEU A 277 -29.99 -2.96 -12.53
N THR A 278 -31.30 -2.88 -12.78
CA THR A 278 -32.04 -3.94 -13.46
C THR A 278 -32.61 -3.43 -14.78
N VAL A 279 -32.54 -4.29 -15.80
CA VAL A 279 -33.16 -4.08 -17.11
C VAL A 279 -34.07 -5.26 -17.39
N THR A 280 -35.36 -5.02 -17.46
CA THR A 280 -36.36 -6.06 -17.73
C THR A 280 -36.98 -5.81 -19.10
N GLY A 281 -37.18 -6.89 -19.84
CA GLY A 281 -37.81 -6.85 -21.16
C GLY A 281 -38.13 -8.27 -21.68
N SER A 282 -38.53 -8.36 -22.92
CA SER A 282 -38.74 -9.64 -23.62
C SER A 282 -37.93 -9.65 -24.92
N MET A 283 -37.62 -10.85 -25.41
CA MET A 283 -36.94 -11.08 -26.70
C MET A 283 -37.92 -11.45 -27.79
#